data_b28c99e091c0eb449cc7f9cd702adb8a
#
_entry.id   b28c99e091c0eb449cc7f9cd702adb8a
#
_cell.length_a   1.000
_cell.length_b   1.000
_cell.length_c   1.000
_cell.angle_alpha   90.00
_cell.angle_beta   90.00
_cell.angle_gamma   90.00
#
_symmetry.space_group_name_H-M   'P 1'
#
loop_
_entity.id
_entity.type
_entity.pdbx_description
1 polymer ?
#
loop_
_entity_poly.entity_id
_entity_poly.type
_entity_poly.pdbx_seq_one_letter_code
_entity_poly.pdbx_strand_id
1 'polypeptide(L)'
;MELDVYGQIWVSSRGDYYGTSSKTLVIDSRTDKVTDVLDLLPNSEMTRCGDSLYVYSNEWSYVTNSWKKSYAIVNVKTKKIVSRNFIKDGTEKSIVSPYGIAVNPVTREIFATDARDYVTPGTIYCFSPQGMKKWSATTGDIPAHFAFTKRKLRPLE
;
A
#
# COMPACT_ATOMS: atom_id res chain seq x y z
N MET A 1 -2.30 0.97 8.81
CA MET A 1 -2.13 -0.02 9.90
C MET A 1 -2.91 -1.28 9.54
N GLU A 2 -2.30 -2.46 9.74
CA GLU A 2 -2.92 -3.77 9.45
C GLU A 2 -2.69 -4.74 10.61
N LEU A 3 -3.68 -5.60 10.88
CA LEU A 3 -3.57 -6.71 11.82
C LEU A 3 -3.40 -8.01 11.04
N ASP A 4 -2.37 -8.79 11.35
CA ASP A 4 -2.16 -10.08 10.70
C ASP A 4 -2.82 -11.25 11.44
N VAL A 5 -2.78 -12.45 10.85
CA VAL A 5 -3.37 -13.66 11.42
C VAL A 5 -2.58 -14.23 12.60
N TYR A 6 -1.40 -13.71 12.86
CA TYR A 6 -0.52 -14.12 13.96
C TYR A 6 -0.66 -13.21 15.18
N GLY A 7 -1.56 -12.22 15.12
CA GLY A 7 -1.80 -11.25 16.20
C GLY A 7 -0.77 -10.14 16.25
N GLN A 8 -0.17 -9.79 15.11
CA GLN A 8 0.78 -8.69 15.01
C GLN A 8 0.16 -7.50 14.30
N ILE A 9 0.40 -6.32 14.83
CA ILE A 9 -0.06 -5.05 14.28
C ILE A 9 1.10 -4.43 13.51
N TRP A 10 0.86 -4.17 12.23
CA TRP A 10 1.81 -3.54 11.30
C TRP A 10 1.49 -2.05 11.22
N VAL A 11 2.45 -1.21 11.57
CA VAL A 11 2.26 0.25 11.67
C VAL A 11 3.31 0.97 10.85
N SER A 12 2.86 1.90 10.03
CA SER A 12 3.73 2.88 9.38
C SER A 12 3.82 4.13 10.24
N SER A 13 5.01 4.49 10.69
CA SER A 13 5.30 5.68 11.49
C SER A 13 6.04 6.71 10.64
N ARG A 14 5.56 7.95 10.62
CA ARG A 14 6.19 9.06 9.89
C ARG A 14 7.48 9.58 10.51
N GLY A 15 7.72 9.30 11.80
CA GLY A 15 8.73 10.03 12.54
C GLY A 15 8.33 11.47 12.85
N ASP A 16 9.29 12.32 13.16
CA ASP A 16 9.08 13.73 13.56
C ASP A 16 9.64 14.76 12.57
N TYR A 17 10.13 14.32 11.42
CA TYR A 17 10.79 15.13 10.38
C TYR A 17 12.14 15.77 10.77
N TYR A 18 12.61 15.62 11.99
CA TYR A 18 13.84 16.25 12.48
C TYR A 18 14.91 15.25 12.88
N GLY A 19 14.62 14.35 13.80
CA GLY A 19 15.62 13.40 14.35
C GLY A 19 15.15 11.96 14.34
N THR A 20 13.85 11.73 14.42
CA THR A 20 13.27 10.39 14.39
C THR A 20 12.88 10.04 12.95
N SER A 21 13.62 9.13 12.36
CA SER A 21 13.28 8.63 11.02
C SER A 21 11.99 7.82 11.04
N SER A 22 11.26 7.92 9.96
CA SER A 22 10.05 7.14 9.71
C SER A 22 10.37 5.64 9.55
N LYS A 23 9.47 4.76 10.03
CA LYS A 23 9.70 3.32 10.13
C LYS A 23 8.41 2.53 9.93
N THR A 24 8.54 1.29 9.49
CA THR A 24 7.48 0.30 9.61
C THR A 24 7.76 -0.59 10.81
N LEU A 25 6.84 -0.59 11.76
CA LEU A 25 6.94 -1.30 13.03
C LEU A 25 6.03 -2.52 13.03
N VAL A 26 6.46 -3.58 13.70
CA VAL A 26 5.62 -4.74 14.02
C VAL A 26 5.45 -4.81 15.52
N ILE A 27 4.21 -4.81 15.98
CA ILE A 27 3.84 -4.82 17.39
C ILE A 27 3.10 -6.11 17.70
N ASP A 28 3.50 -6.84 18.71
CA ASP A 28 2.74 -7.98 19.24
C ASP A 28 1.53 -7.45 20.03
N SER A 29 0.32 -7.74 19.56
CA SER A 29 -0.94 -7.23 20.15
C SER A 29 -1.27 -7.82 21.53
N ARG A 30 -0.57 -8.83 21.99
CA ARG A 30 -0.78 -9.45 23.30
C ARG A 30 0.12 -8.84 24.37
N THR A 31 1.30 -8.35 23.96
CA THR A 31 2.32 -7.83 24.88
C THR A 31 2.54 -6.34 24.72
N ASP A 32 1.93 -5.72 23.69
CA ASP A 32 2.08 -4.30 23.31
C ASP A 32 3.53 -3.89 23.04
N LYS A 33 4.37 -4.86 22.68
CA LYS A 33 5.80 -4.62 22.43
C LYS A 33 6.11 -4.59 20.94
N VAL A 34 6.98 -3.67 20.54
CA VAL A 34 7.58 -3.69 19.20
C VAL A 34 8.50 -4.91 19.12
N THR A 35 8.23 -5.78 18.15
CA THR A 35 9.00 -7.00 17.92
C THR A 35 9.94 -6.89 16.74
N ASP A 36 9.63 -6.04 15.79
CA ASP A 36 10.46 -5.82 14.59
C ASP A 36 10.32 -4.40 14.06
N VAL A 37 11.35 -3.97 13.34
CA VAL A 37 11.41 -2.72 12.60
C VAL A 37 11.90 -3.03 11.20
N LEU A 38 11.12 -2.68 10.18
CA LEU A 38 11.46 -2.94 8.78
C LEU A 38 11.94 -1.66 8.08
N ASP A 39 12.95 -1.84 7.23
CA ASP A 39 13.44 -0.80 6.30
C ASP A 39 12.50 -0.70 5.08
N LEU A 40 11.33 -0.13 5.33
CA LEU A 40 10.33 0.22 4.32
C LEU A 40 10.10 1.72 4.37
N LEU A 41 9.80 2.32 3.22
CA LEU A 41 9.40 3.71 3.19
C LEU A 41 8.21 3.93 4.09
N PRO A 42 8.28 4.92 4.94
CA PRO A 42 7.20 5.25 5.85
C PRO A 42 6.04 5.94 5.13
N ASN A 43 5.05 6.37 5.91
CA ASN A 43 3.85 6.99 5.38
C ASN A 43 3.16 6.13 4.32
N SER A 44 3.09 4.83 4.62
CA SER A 44 2.59 3.83 3.70
C SER A 44 1.14 3.48 3.98
N GLU A 45 0.35 3.39 2.92
CA GLU A 45 -0.87 2.61 2.94
C GLU A 45 -0.52 1.12 2.86
N MET A 46 -1.26 0.33 3.59
CA MET A 46 -1.02 -1.11 3.70
C MET A 46 -2.32 -1.89 3.51
N THR A 47 -2.22 -3.02 2.86
CA THR A 47 -3.32 -3.99 2.77
C THR A 47 -2.78 -5.40 2.80
N ARG A 48 -3.50 -6.30 3.44
CA ARG A 48 -3.07 -7.68 3.60
C ARG A 48 -3.96 -8.65 2.81
N CYS A 49 -3.33 -9.63 2.18
CA CYS A 49 -4.00 -10.79 1.61
C CYS A 49 -3.22 -12.07 1.92
N GLY A 50 -3.76 -12.92 2.80
CA GLY A 50 -3.04 -14.07 3.34
C GLY A 50 -1.80 -13.62 4.13
N ASP A 51 -0.66 -14.23 3.83
CA ASP A 51 0.62 -13.88 4.45
C ASP A 51 1.36 -12.73 3.73
N SER A 52 0.76 -12.15 2.70
CA SER A 52 1.34 -11.03 1.96
C SER A 52 0.76 -9.70 2.43
N LEU A 53 1.62 -8.83 2.94
CA LEU A 53 1.33 -7.43 3.21
C LEU A 53 1.87 -6.58 2.07
N TYR A 54 0.99 -5.90 1.38
CA TYR A 54 1.32 -4.95 0.32
C TYR A 54 1.48 -3.57 0.93
N VAL A 55 2.60 -2.92 0.62
CA VAL A 55 2.95 -1.59 1.13
C VAL A 55 3.08 -0.64 -0.06
N TYR A 56 2.31 0.43 -0.03
CA TYR A 56 2.21 1.41 -1.09
C TYR A 56 2.43 2.79 -0.51
N SER A 57 3.54 3.44 -0.87
CA SER A 57 3.93 4.66 -0.20
C SER A 57 4.52 5.71 -1.12
N ASN A 58 4.36 6.96 -0.70
CA ASN A 58 4.96 8.13 -1.30
C ASN A 58 5.46 9.06 -0.18
N GLU A 59 6.76 9.32 -0.14
CA GLU A 59 7.37 10.14 0.88
C GLU A 59 8.37 11.14 0.32
N TRP A 60 8.36 12.34 0.86
CA TRP A 60 9.37 13.35 0.57
C TRP A 60 10.68 13.01 1.31
N SER A 61 11.78 12.96 0.57
CA SER A 61 13.13 12.78 1.13
C SER A 61 13.86 14.12 1.22
N TYR A 62 14.08 14.59 2.41
CA TYR A 62 14.87 15.82 2.65
C TYR A 62 16.35 15.66 2.31
N VAL A 63 16.84 14.41 2.24
CA VAL A 63 18.23 14.13 1.85
C VAL A 63 18.44 14.31 0.36
N THR A 64 17.48 13.84 -0.46
CA THR A 64 17.58 13.90 -1.92
C THR A 64 16.73 15.00 -2.55
N ASN A 65 15.97 15.76 -1.73
CA ASN A 65 15.01 16.76 -2.16
C ASN A 65 14.07 16.22 -3.27
N SER A 66 13.57 15.01 -3.06
CA SER A 66 12.70 14.33 -4.05
C SER A 66 11.71 13.39 -3.39
N TRP A 67 10.61 13.12 -4.08
CA TRP A 67 9.65 12.11 -3.69
C TRP A 67 10.20 10.70 -3.90
N LYS A 68 10.14 9.88 -2.85
CA LYS A 68 10.45 8.45 -2.91
C LYS A 68 9.17 7.65 -2.86
N LYS A 69 9.03 6.68 -3.75
CA LYS A 69 7.88 5.78 -3.84
C LYS A 69 8.30 4.35 -3.52
N SER A 70 7.40 3.60 -2.90
CA SER A 70 7.60 2.18 -2.60
C SER A 70 6.38 1.36 -2.95
N TYR A 71 6.62 0.18 -3.49
CA TYR A 71 5.62 -0.79 -3.94
C TYR A 71 6.00 -2.19 -3.42
N ALA A 72 6.20 -2.30 -2.12
CA ALA A 72 6.77 -3.50 -1.52
C ALA A 72 5.73 -4.57 -1.18
N ILE A 73 6.19 -5.82 -1.13
CA ILE A 73 5.45 -6.94 -0.53
C ILE A 73 6.31 -7.48 0.62
N VAL A 74 5.68 -7.65 1.78
CA VAL A 74 6.27 -8.26 2.98
C VAL A 74 5.54 -9.57 3.27
N ASN A 75 6.27 -10.61 3.60
CA ASN A 75 5.69 -11.81 4.18
C ASN A 75 5.54 -11.61 5.69
N VAL A 76 4.30 -11.55 6.19
CA VAL A 76 4.01 -11.23 7.60
C VAL A 76 4.46 -12.34 8.55
N LYS A 77 4.47 -13.60 8.10
CA LYS A 77 4.92 -14.74 8.92
C LYS A 77 6.42 -14.69 9.18
N THR A 78 7.21 -14.40 8.16
CA THR A 78 8.68 -14.36 8.25
C THR A 78 9.21 -12.96 8.54
N LYS A 79 8.37 -11.93 8.49
CA LYS A 79 8.70 -10.50 8.63
C LYS A 79 9.79 -10.03 7.66
N LYS A 80 9.81 -10.61 6.46
CA LYS A 80 10.81 -10.30 5.43
C LYS A 80 10.18 -9.62 4.23
N ILE A 81 10.88 -8.63 3.69
CA ILE A 81 10.53 -8.02 2.40
C ILE A 81 10.82 -9.05 1.31
N VAL A 82 9.77 -9.51 0.59
CA VAL A 82 9.89 -10.50 -0.49
C VAL A 82 9.92 -9.87 -1.86
N SER A 83 9.44 -8.63 -1.99
CA SER A 83 9.56 -7.83 -3.21
C SER A 83 9.59 -6.35 -2.85
N ARG A 84 10.44 -5.57 -3.52
CA ARG A 84 10.46 -4.11 -3.40
C ARG A 84 9.63 -3.40 -4.47
N ASN A 85 9.09 -4.15 -5.43
CA ASN A 85 8.14 -3.64 -6.40
C ASN A 85 7.17 -4.75 -6.81
N PHE A 86 5.87 -4.59 -6.53
CA PHE A 86 4.83 -5.52 -6.97
C PHE A 86 4.29 -5.19 -8.37
N ILE A 87 4.56 -4.00 -8.92
CA ILE A 87 4.20 -3.63 -10.29
C ILE A 87 5.32 -4.10 -11.21
N LYS A 88 5.01 -4.95 -12.20
CA LYS A 88 6.02 -5.64 -13.01
C LYS A 88 6.07 -5.21 -14.48
N ASP A 89 5.18 -4.33 -14.91
CA ASP A 89 5.05 -3.90 -16.31
C ASP A 89 5.52 -2.45 -16.57
N GLY A 90 6.10 -1.80 -15.57
CA GLY A 90 6.58 -0.42 -15.69
C GLY A 90 5.51 0.64 -15.45
N THR A 91 4.27 0.27 -15.12
CA THR A 91 3.17 1.22 -14.82
C THR A 91 3.51 2.14 -13.64
N GLU A 92 4.36 1.70 -12.70
CA GLU A 92 4.80 2.50 -11.56
C GLU A 92 5.45 3.84 -11.96
N LYS A 93 6.01 3.91 -13.16
CA LYS A 93 6.62 5.15 -13.69
C LYS A 93 5.59 6.23 -14.02
N SER A 94 4.35 5.84 -14.31
CA SER A 94 3.24 6.75 -14.61
C SER A 94 2.46 7.19 -13.38
N ILE A 95 2.63 6.52 -12.24
CA ILE A 95 1.98 6.86 -10.98
C ILE A 95 2.71 8.06 -10.35
N VAL A 96 2.00 9.15 -10.16
CA VAL A 96 2.56 10.39 -9.61
C VAL A 96 2.57 10.36 -8.08
N SER A 97 1.42 10.15 -7.47
CA SER A 97 1.25 10.15 -6.01
C SER A 97 0.53 8.87 -5.57
N PRO A 98 1.28 7.79 -5.25
CA PRO A 98 0.71 6.60 -4.63
C PRO A 98 -0.15 6.96 -3.42
N TYR A 99 -1.40 6.50 -3.38
CA TYR A 99 -2.33 6.92 -2.33
C TYR A 99 -3.05 5.74 -1.69
N GLY A 100 -4.07 5.17 -2.29
CA GLY A 100 -4.81 4.03 -1.74
C GLY A 100 -4.38 2.70 -2.34
N ILE A 101 -4.46 1.62 -1.56
CA ILE A 101 -4.21 0.25 -2.01
C ILE A 101 -5.20 -0.73 -1.39
N ALA A 102 -5.64 -1.70 -2.16
CA ALA A 102 -6.38 -2.85 -1.68
C ALA A 102 -6.10 -4.10 -2.52
N VAL A 103 -6.26 -5.27 -1.92
CA VAL A 103 -6.17 -6.55 -2.63
C VAL A 103 -7.49 -7.29 -2.49
N ASN A 104 -8.08 -7.68 -3.60
CA ASN A 104 -9.31 -8.47 -3.60
C ASN A 104 -9.04 -9.82 -2.91
N PRO A 105 -9.74 -10.16 -1.82
CA PRO A 105 -9.46 -11.38 -1.06
C PRO A 105 -9.78 -12.67 -1.82
N VAL A 106 -10.56 -12.59 -2.90
CA VAL A 106 -10.98 -13.75 -3.71
C VAL A 106 -10.10 -13.89 -4.96
N THR A 107 -10.04 -12.82 -5.78
CA THR A 107 -9.30 -12.85 -7.06
C THR A 107 -7.81 -12.57 -6.90
N ARG A 108 -7.40 -12.01 -5.76
CA ARG A 108 -6.05 -11.52 -5.46
C ARG A 108 -5.57 -10.42 -6.39
N GLU A 109 -6.46 -9.81 -7.13
CA GLU A 109 -6.14 -8.61 -7.92
C GLU A 109 -5.80 -7.45 -7.00
N ILE A 110 -4.79 -6.68 -7.41
CA ILE A 110 -4.28 -5.54 -6.65
C ILE A 110 -4.90 -4.28 -7.25
N PHE A 111 -5.52 -3.48 -6.40
CA PHE A 111 -6.06 -2.17 -6.76
C PHE A 111 -5.21 -1.11 -6.09
N ALA A 112 -4.73 -0.15 -6.88
CA ALA A 112 -3.93 0.96 -6.40
C ALA A 112 -4.42 2.26 -6.99
N THR A 113 -4.34 3.34 -6.24
CA THR A 113 -4.76 4.66 -6.72
C THR A 113 -3.61 5.64 -6.80
N ASP A 114 -3.72 6.56 -7.73
CA ASP A 114 -2.86 7.70 -7.91
C ASP A 114 -3.66 8.98 -7.63
N ALA A 115 -3.31 9.71 -6.59
CA ALA A 115 -3.93 11.00 -6.26
C ALA A 115 -3.37 12.15 -7.10
N ARG A 116 -2.41 11.89 -7.99
CA ARG A 116 -1.77 12.85 -8.89
C ARG A 116 -1.26 14.08 -8.14
N ASP A 117 -1.87 15.23 -8.36
CA ASP A 117 -1.54 16.52 -7.75
C ASP A 117 -2.48 16.90 -6.59
N TYR A 118 -3.33 15.97 -6.15
CA TYR A 118 -4.36 16.16 -5.10
C TYR A 118 -5.48 17.16 -5.44
N VAL A 119 -5.57 17.62 -6.68
CA VAL A 119 -6.56 18.58 -7.17
C VAL A 119 -7.30 18.06 -8.39
N THR A 120 -6.57 17.45 -9.33
CA THR A 120 -7.16 16.86 -10.52
C THR A 120 -7.68 15.44 -10.24
N PRO A 121 -8.69 14.98 -11.00
CA PRO A 121 -9.20 13.62 -10.86
C PRO A 121 -8.08 12.58 -10.88
N GLY A 122 -8.12 11.70 -9.90
CA GLY A 122 -7.15 10.63 -9.73
C GLY A 122 -7.32 9.49 -10.72
N THR A 123 -6.52 8.46 -10.56
CA THR A 123 -6.57 7.25 -11.37
C THR A 123 -6.59 6.02 -10.48
N ILE A 124 -7.48 5.08 -10.77
CA ILE A 124 -7.43 3.73 -10.22
C ILE A 124 -6.77 2.79 -11.23
N TYR A 125 -5.90 1.94 -10.74
CA TYR A 125 -5.26 0.85 -11.49
C TYR A 125 -5.68 -0.49 -10.90
N CYS A 126 -5.93 -1.45 -11.78
CA CYS A 126 -6.11 -2.86 -11.42
C CYS A 126 -4.95 -3.66 -12.02
N PHE A 127 -4.26 -4.39 -11.15
CA PHE A 127 -3.19 -5.30 -11.54
C PHE A 127 -3.60 -6.74 -11.28
N SER A 128 -3.06 -7.67 -12.07
CA SER A 128 -3.14 -9.09 -11.78
C SER A 128 -2.34 -9.43 -10.50
N PRO A 129 -2.53 -10.62 -9.90
CA PRO A 129 -1.71 -11.08 -8.78
C PRO A 129 -0.20 -11.09 -9.08
N GLN A 130 0.18 -11.15 -10.37
CA GLN A 130 1.57 -11.12 -10.83
C GLN A 130 2.11 -9.70 -11.04
N GLY A 131 1.29 -8.66 -10.81
CA GLY A 131 1.70 -7.27 -10.93
C GLY A 131 1.62 -6.68 -12.34
N MET A 132 0.89 -7.31 -13.26
CA MET A 132 0.65 -6.79 -14.61
C MET A 132 -0.65 -5.99 -14.64
N LYS A 133 -0.63 -4.78 -15.19
CA LYS A 133 -1.81 -3.94 -15.33
C LYS A 133 -2.87 -4.61 -16.21
N LYS A 134 -4.08 -4.72 -15.70
CA LYS A 134 -5.24 -5.21 -16.44
C LYS A 134 -6.02 -4.07 -17.06
N TRP A 135 -6.27 -3.02 -16.27
CA TRP A 135 -6.99 -1.83 -16.71
C TRP A 135 -6.70 -0.65 -15.76
N SER A 136 -7.11 0.53 -16.16
CA SER A 136 -7.16 1.73 -15.34
C SER A 136 -8.37 2.58 -15.69
N ALA A 137 -8.83 3.40 -14.75
CA ALA A 137 -9.94 4.31 -14.94
C ALA A 137 -9.70 5.61 -14.15
N THR A 138 -10.28 6.70 -14.64
CA THR A 138 -10.31 7.97 -13.92
C THR A 138 -11.30 7.87 -12.76
N THR A 139 -10.95 8.46 -11.62
CA THR A 139 -11.77 8.53 -10.40
C THR A 139 -12.11 10.00 -10.08
N GLY A 140 -12.75 10.22 -8.95
CA GLY A 140 -12.76 11.54 -8.30
C GLY A 140 -11.39 11.92 -7.74
N ASP A 141 -11.33 13.08 -7.07
CA ASP A 141 -10.12 13.58 -6.46
C ASP A 141 -9.71 12.70 -5.26
N ILE A 142 -8.41 12.55 -5.03
CA ILE A 142 -7.82 11.89 -3.85
C ILE A 142 -8.48 10.53 -3.54
N PRO A 143 -8.49 9.56 -4.46
CA PRO A 143 -9.10 8.24 -4.25
C PRO A 143 -8.30 7.43 -3.24
N ALA A 144 -8.85 7.23 -2.01
CA ALA A 144 -8.10 6.69 -0.88
C ALA A 144 -8.45 5.24 -0.55
N HIS A 145 -9.74 4.91 -0.44
CA HIS A 145 -10.19 3.69 0.20
C HIS A 145 -11.02 2.82 -0.74
N PHE A 146 -10.99 1.52 -0.47
CA PHE A 146 -11.70 0.50 -1.22
C PHE A 146 -12.62 -0.30 -0.31
N ALA A 147 -13.74 -0.73 -0.86
CA ALA A 147 -14.61 -1.70 -0.24
C ALA A 147 -14.95 -2.80 -1.24
N PHE A 148 -14.78 -4.06 -0.84
CA PHE A 148 -15.21 -5.21 -1.62
C PHE A 148 -16.55 -5.72 -1.10
N THR A 149 -17.51 -5.88 -2.00
CA THR A 149 -18.84 -6.41 -1.67
C THR A 149 -19.12 -7.69 -2.44
N LYS A 150 -19.79 -8.64 -1.79
CA LYS A 150 -20.36 -9.83 -2.45
C LYS A 150 -21.75 -9.56 -3.05
N ARG A 151 -22.32 -8.38 -2.81
CA ARG A 151 -23.64 -8.01 -3.32
C ARG A 151 -23.54 -7.77 -4.83
N LYS A 152 -24.32 -8.50 -5.62
CA LYS A 152 -24.49 -8.19 -7.05
C LYS A 152 -25.18 -6.84 -7.17
N LEU A 153 -24.57 -5.94 -7.93
CA LEU A 153 -25.26 -4.70 -8.34
C LEU A 153 -26.44 -5.11 -9.21
N ARG A 154 -27.64 -4.56 -8.92
CA ARG A 154 -28.74 -4.65 -9.88
C ARG A 154 -28.36 -3.74 -11.05
N PRO A 155 -28.65 -4.16 -12.31
CA PRO A 155 -28.55 -3.24 -13.43
C PRO A 155 -29.34 -1.97 -13.12
N LEU A 156 -28.80 -0.82 -13.44
CA LEU A 156 -29.55 0.43 -13.44
C LEU A 156 -30.61 0.28 -14.55
N GLU A 157 -31.89 0.32 -14.20
CA GLU A 157 -33.00 0.37 -15.15
C GLU A 157 -33.02 1.72 -15.88
#